data_2ab8e8b1f2197223fa2498435493a676
#
_entry.id   2ab8e8b1f2197223fa2498435493a676
#
_cell.length_a   1.000
_cell.length_b   1.000
_cell.length_c   1.000
_cell.angle_alpha   90.00
_cell.angle_beta   90.00
_cell.angle_gamma   90.00
#
_symmetry.space_group_name_H-M   'P 1'
#
loop_
_entity.id
_entity.type
_entity.pdbx_description
1 polymer ?
#
loop_
_entity_poly.entity_id
_entity_poly.type
_entity_poly.pdbx_seq_one_letter_code
_entity_poly.pdbx_strand_id
1 'polypeptide(L)'
;MEGYEGINHGSVLVRVAGNEFLVDSWVASEVALPLTRAVTSAGVGAYRVRAEPFCAYWRVWWLHPAREEEHYFEVKERDVGIARVLARYESTRTDSPFNARLFARKNVTGGVVCLARGARHFRNVDGITRRELAPSDIGQVLIEDFGYPEKVVVRLPPDEP
;
A
#
# COMPACT_ATOMS: atom_id res chain seq x y z
N MET A 1 1.41 -13.62 13.93
CA MET A 1 0.81 -12.30 13.60
C MET A 1 -0.69 -12.51 13.62
N GLU A 2 -1.37 -12.09 14.67
CA GLU A 2 -2.83 -12.13 14.73
C GLU A 2 -3.34 -11.17 13.66
N GLY A 3 -4.02 -11.73 12.67
CA GLY A 3 -4.63 -10.94 11.62
C GLY A 3 -5.72 -10.07 12.23
N TYR A 4 -5.77 -8.80 11.88
CA TYR A 4 -6.91 -7.94 12.15
C TYR A 4 -8.16 -8.62 11.59
N GLU A 5 -8.95 -9.23 12.45
CA GLU A 5 -10.25 -9.81 12.09
C GLU A 5 -11.22 -8.68 11.78
N GLY A 6 -11.21 -8.22 10.54
CA GLY A 6 -12.16 -7.18 10.11
C GLY A 6 -11.87 -6.68 8.70
N ILE A 7 -12.89 -6.08 8.09
CA ILE A 7 -12.76 -5.36 6.83
C ILE A 7 -12.12 -4.01 7.16
N ASN A 8 -10.85 -3.83 6.80
CA ASN A 8 -10.04 -2.67 7.20
C ASN A 8 -9.38 -1.95 6.01
N HIS A 9 -9.56 -2.47 4.79
CA HIS A 9 -8.98 -1.90 3.59
C HIS A 9 -10.02 -1.86 2.46
N GLY A 10 -10.03 -0.78 1.70
CA GLY A 10 -10.90 -0.60 0.55
C GLY A 10 -10.11 -0.49 -0.74
N SER A 11 -10.48 -1.29 -1.73
CA SER A 11 -9.95 -1.26 -3.09
C SER A 11 -11.04 -0.90 -4.08
N VAL A 12 -10.67 -0.45 -5.26
CA VAL A 12 -11.60 -0.16 -6.34
C VAL A 12 -11.67 -1.33 -7.31
N LEU A 13 -12.88 -1.84 -7.53
CA LEU A 13 -13.17 -2.81 -8.58
C LEU A 13 -13.63 -2.07 -9.84
N VAL A 14 -12.91 -2.26 -10.94
CA VAL A 14 -13.24 -1.67 -12.24
C VAL A 14 -13.68 -2.75 -13.20
N ARG A 15 -14.79 -2.52 -13.93
CA ARG A 15 -15.29 -3.43 -14.97
C ARG A 15 -15.08 -2.79 -16.34
N VAL A 16 -14.35 -3.49 -17.21
CA VAL A 16 -14.08 -3.04 -18.58
C VAL A 16 -14.34 -4.21 -19.54
N ALA A 17 -15.22 -4.02 -20.49
CA ALA A 17 -15.58 -5.02 -21.49
C ALA A 17 -15.89 -6.41 -20.90
N GLY A 18 -16.61 -6.45 -19.78
CA GLY A 18 -16.98 -7.69 -19.07
C GLY A 18 -15.90 -8.30 -18.19
N ASN A 19 -14.69 -7.77 -18.20
CA ASN A 19 -13.60 -8.21 -17.34
C ASN A 19 -13.52 -7.33 -16.07
N GLU A 20 -13.10 -7.94 -14.96
CA GLU A 20 -12.94 -7.27 -13.68
C GLU A 20 -11.46 -7.06 -13.35
N PHE A 21 -11.16 -5.88 -12.83
CA PHE A 21 -9.81 -5.48 -12.45
C PHE A 21 -9.83 -4.84 -11.07
N LEU A 22 -8.85 -5.17 -10.25
CA LEU A 22 -8.59 -4.49 -8.99
C LEU A 22 -7.61 -3.34 -9.22
N VAL A 23 -7.97 -2.18 -8.70
CA VAL A 23 -7.10 -1.00 -8.61
C VAL A 23 -6.95 -0.64 -7.15
N ASP A 24 -5.72 -0.58 -6.67
CA ASP A 24 -5.43 -0.38 -5.26
C ASP A 24 -4.15 0.41 -5.07
N SER A 25 -4.25 1.57 -4.45
CA SER A 25 -3.10 2.43 -4.16
C SER A 25 -2.17 1.85 -3.09
N TRP A 26 -2.68 0.97 -2.23
CA TRP A 26 -1.88 0.34 -1.18
C TRP A 26 -0.86 -0.65 -1.75
N VAL A 27 -1.21 -1.42 -2.75
CA VAL A 27 -0.28 -2.36 -3.39
C VAL A 27 0.65 -1.69 -4.40
N ALA A 28 0.39 -0.42 -4.74
CA ALA A 28 1.17 0.41 -5.67
C ALA A 28 1.49 -0.28 -7.00
N SER A 29 0.60 -1.14 -7.49
CA SER A 29 0.72 -1.67 -8.83
C SER A 29 0.55 -0.55 -9.86
N GLU A 30 1.40 -0.51 -10.86
CA GLU A 30 1.31 0.47 -11.96
C GLU A 30 0.21 0.13 -12.95
N VAL A 31 -0.31 -1.08 -12.89
CA VAL A 31 -1.35 -1.59 -13.77
C VAL A 31 -2.46 -2.26 -12.97
N ALA A 32 -3.68 -2.20 -13.48
CA ALA A 32 -4.82 -2.86 -12.87
C ALA A 32 -4.64 -4.39 -12.87
N LEU A 33 -4.93 -5.03 -11.74
CA LEU A 33 -4.79 -6.47 -11.55
C LEU A 33 -6.05 -7.19 -12.04
N PRO A 34 -5.98 -8.05 -13.07
CA PRO A 34 -7.15 -8.80 -13.51
C PRO A 34 -7.62 -9.76 -12.42
N LEU A 35 -8.93 -9.78 -12.15
CA LEU A 35 -9.57 -10.75 -11.25
C LEU A 35 -10.30 -11.81 -12.08
N THR A 36 -9.76 -13.01 -12.12
CA THR A 36 -10.32 -14.14 -12.88
C THR A 36 -10.47 -15.38 -12.01
N ARG A 37 -10.99 -16.46 -12.58
CA ARG A 37 -11.04 -17.77 -11.90
C ARG A 37 -9.70 -18.49 -11.86
N ALA A 38 -8.67 -17.95 -12.51
CA ALA A 38 -7.32 -18.46 -12.49
C ALA A 38 -6.41 -17.47 -11.74
N VAL A 39 -5.21 -17.92 -11.36
CA VAL A 39 -4.17 -17.04 -10.83
C VAL A 39 -3.77 -16.04 -11.91
N THR A 40 -3.77 -14.77 -11.55
CA THR A 40 -3.36 -13.66 -12.42
C THR A 40 -2.28 -12.84 -11.75
N SER A 41 -1.49 -12.15 -12.55
CA SER A 41 -0.50 -11.20 -12.05
C SER A 41 -0.47 -9.94 -12.91
N ALA A 42 -0.03 -8.85 -12.30
CA ALA A 42 0.14 -7.56 -12.95
C ALA A 42 1.42 -6.90 -12.40
N GLY A 43 1.96 -5.96 -13.17
CA GLY A 43 3.22 -5.32 -12.83
C GLY A 43 4.44 -6.22 -13.01
N VAL A 44 5.62 -5.65 -12.88
CA VAL A 44 6.91 -6.33 -13.01
C VAL A 44 7.84 -5.94 -11.86
N GLY A 45 8.79 -6.81 -11.54
CA GLY A 45 9.79 -6.53 -10.51
C GLY A 45 9.15 -6.15 -9.16
N ALA A 46 9.54 -5.00 -8.62
CA ALA A 46 9.06 -4.48 -7.34
C ALA A 46 7.57 -4.09 -7.30
N TYR A 47 6.94 -3.96 -8.48
CA TYR A 47 5.51 -3.59 -8.61
C TYR A 47 4.61 -4.81 -8.81
N ARG A 48 5.18 -6.01 -8.82
CA ARG A 48 4.40 -7.23 -9.07
C ARG A 48 3.36 -7.45 -7.99
N VAL A 49 2.13 -7.65 -8.43
CA VAL A 49 1.00 -8.09 -7.62
C VAL A 49 0.41 -9.34 -8.25
N ARG A 50 -0.21 -10.19 -7.46
CA ARG A 50 -0.80 -11.44 -7.90
C ARG A 50 -2.15 -11.66 -7.21
N ALA A 51 -3.17 -11.99 -7.96
CA ALA A 51 -4.44 -12.46 -7.42
C ALA A 51 -4.59 -13.96 -7.65
N GLU A 52 -5.05 -14.66 -6.64
CA GLU A 52 -5.44 -16.06 -6.72
C GLU A 52 -6.88 -16.23 -6.21
N PRO A 53 -7.69 -17.05 -6.86
CA PRO A 53 -8.99 -17.43 -6.34
C PRO A 53 -8.84 -18.11 -4.98
N PHE A 54 -9.62 -17.66 -3.99
CA PHE A 54 -9.63 -18.25 -2.67
C PHE A 54 -11.07 -18.33 -2.15
N CYS A 55 -11.60 -19.55 -2.08
CA CYS A 55 -13.03 -19.78 -1.80
C CYS A 55 -13.93 -18.99 -2.76
N ALA A 56 -14.79 -18.11 -2.25
CA ALA A 56 -15.66 -17.25 -3.03
C ALA A 56 -15.04 -15.89 -3.39
N TYR A 57 -13.78 -15.67 -3.04
CA TYR A 57 -13.09 -14.38 -3.09
C TYR A 57 -11.75 -14.49 -3.80
N TRP A 58 -10.93 -13.46 -3.66
CA TRP A 58 -9.54 -13.45 -4.10
C TRP A 58 -8.60 -13.14 -2.96
N ARG A 59 -7.44 -13.79 -2.94
CA ARG A 59 -6.30 -13.40 -2.14
C ARG A 59 -5.34 -12.65 -3.04
N VAL A 60 -4.98 -11.42 -2.64
CA VAL A 60 -4.11 -10.52 -3.39
C VAL A 60 -2.77 -10.42 -2.69
N TRP A 61 -1.74 -10.89 -3.35
CA TRP A 61 -0.36 -10.90 -2.87
C TRP A 61 0.41 -9.72 -3.45
N TRP A 62 1.27 -9.13 -2.67
CA TRP A 62 2.09 -8.00 -3.08
C TRP A 62 3.41 -7.96 -2.30
N LEU A 63 4.45 -7.32 -2.87
CA LEU A 63 5.73 -7.13 -2.23
C LEU A 63 5.69 -5.89 -1.33
N HIS A 64 5.97 -6.08 -0.04
CA HIS A 64 6.07 -4.95 0.88
C HIS A 64 7.38 -4.18 0.61
N PRO A 65 7.36 -2.83 0.44
CA PRO A 65 8.54 -2.08 0.01
C PRO A 65 9.69 -2.08 1.03
N ALA A 66 9.41 -2.36 2.30
CA ALA A 66 10.39 -2.36 3.38
C ALA A 66 10.59 -3.73 4.04
N ARG A 67 10.10 -4.83 3.45
CA ARG A 67 10.23 -6.20 3.99
C ARG A 67 10.44 -7.19 2.85
N GLU A 68 11.13 -8.28 3.12
CA GLU A 68 11.38 -9.31 2.12
C GLU A 68 10.15 -10.19 1.83
N GLU A 69 9.27 -10.35 2.81
CA GLU A 69 8.13 -11.24 2.66
C GLU A 69 7.06 -10.65 1.74
N GLU A 70 6.40 -11.52 0.98
CA GLU A 70 5.13 -11.18 0.36
C GLU A 70 4.06 -11.04 1.43
N HIS A 71 3.22 -10.04 1.28
CA HIS A 71 2.03 -9.83 2.08
C HIS A 71 0.79 -10.12 1.26
N TYR A 72 -0.31 -10.42 1.91
CA TYR A 72 -1.58 -10.55 1.21
C TYR A 72 -2.72 -9.90 1.99
N PHE A 73 -3.77 -9.60 1.28
CA PHE A 73 -5.09 -9.33 1.82
C PHE A 73 -6.15 -10.11 1.04
N GLU A 74 -7.33 -10.25 1.62
CA GLU A 74 -8.44 -10.96 1.02
C GLU A 74 -9.52 -9.96 0.60
N VAL A 75 -9.97 -10.04 -0.65
CA VAL A 75 -11.14 -9.31 -1.13
C VAL A 75 -12.36 -10.07 -0.65
N LYS A 76 -12.94 -9.69 0.48
CA LYS A 76 -14.04 -10.41 1.14
C LYS A 76 -15.42 -9.93 0.72
N GLU A 77 -15.56 -8.66 0.37
CA GLU A 77 -16.82 -8.06 -0.01
C GLU A 77 -16.70 -7.28 -1.31
N ARG A 78 -17.78 -7.21 -2.03
CA ARG A 78 -17.89 -6.52 -3.32
C ARG A 78 -19.07 -5.57 -3.29
N ASP A 79 -19.04 -4.58 -4.17
CA ASP A 79 -20.13 -3.62 -4.34
C ASP A 79 -20.55 -2.92 -3.01
N VAL A 80 -19.53 -2.60 -2.20
CA VAL A 80 -19.71 -1.94 -0.90
C VAL A 80 -20.16 -0.50 -1.12
N GLY A 81 -21.33 -0.14 -0.59
CA GLY A 81 -21.85 1.23 -0.68
C GLY A 81 -21.00 2.26 0.08
N ILE A 82 -20.95 3.49 -0.44
CA ILE A 82 -20.14 4.58 0.12
C ILE A 82 -20.43 4.84 1.62
N ALA A 83 -21.68 4.70 2.06
CA ALA A 83 -22.04 4.90 3.46
C ALA A 83 -21.30 3.92 4.39
N ARG A 84 -21.10 2.66 3.97
CA ARG A 84 -20.34 1.67 4.74
C ARG A 84 -18.84 1.98 4.74
N VAL A 85 -18.30 2.45 3.61
CA VAL A 85 -16.91 2.88 3.51
C VAL A 85 -16.65 4.05 4.47
N LEU A 86 -17.52 5.05 4.46
CA LEU A 86 -17.42 6.21 5.36
C LEU A 86 -17.55 5.81 6.84
N ALA A 87 -18.52 4.96 7.18
CA ALA A 87 -18.68 4.47 8.55
C ALA A 87 -17.42 3.72 9.03
N ARG A 88 -16.81 2.92 8.15
CA ARG A 88 -15.56 2.23 8.47
C ARG A 88 -14.39 3.19 8.63
N TYR A 89 -14.26 4.17 7.73
CA TYR A 89 -13.25 5.21 7.85
C TYR A 89 -13.36 5.94 9.20
N GLU A 90 -14.55 6.41 9.56
CA GLU A 90 -14.75 7.11 10.83
C GLU A 90 -14.43 6.24 12.06
N SER A 91 -14.77 4.95 12.03
CA SER A 91 -14.48 4.02 13.13
C SER A 91 -12.99 3.71 13.30
N THR A 92 -12.16 3.90 12.27
CA THR A 92 -10.72 3.60 12.31
C THR A 92 -9.85 4.85 12.31
N ARG A 93 -10.43 6.01 12.07
CA ARG A 93 -9.69 7.28 11.91
C ARG A 93 -8.86 7.64 13.14
N THR A 94 -9.38 7.41 14.34
CA THR A 94 -8.71 7.71 15.62
C THR A 94 -7.72 6.64 16.05
N ASP A 95 -8.00 5.38 15.73
CA ASP A 95 -7.29 4.22 16.27
C ASP A 95 -6.43 3.49 15.22
N SER A 96 -6.19 4.14 14.09
CA SER A 96 -5.34 3.57 13.04
C SER A 96 -3.89 3.46 13.50
N PRO A 97 -3.21 2.32 13.29
CA PRO A 97 -1.78 2.19 13.55
C PRO A 97 -0.91 3.14 12.72
N PHE A 98 -1.48 3.75 11.68
CA PHE A 98 -0.81 4.77 10.88
C PHE A 98 -0.85 6.18 11.50
N ASN A 99 -1.63 6.39 12.56
CA ASN A 99 -1.69 7.70 13.23
C ASN A 99 -0.44 7.99 14.07
N ALA A 100 0.24 6.95 14.56
CA ALA A 100 1.42 7.07 15.40
C ALA A 100 2.75 6.94 14.64
N ARG A 101 2.70 6.60 13.35
CA ARG A 101 3.91 6.32 12.57
C ARG A 101 3.81 6.84 11.16
N LEU A 102 4.86 7.55 10.75
CA LEU A 102 4.97 8.00 9.38
C LEU A 102 5.20 6.81 8.44
N PHE A 103 4.35 6.72 7.44
CA PHE A 103 4.49 5.79 6.32
C PHE A 103 4.19 6.52 5.03
N ALA A 104 5.18 6.63 4.15
CA ALA A 104 5.02 7.16 2.81
C ALA A 104 5.58 6.18 1.80
N ARG A 105 4.96 6.12 0.61
CA ARG A 105 5.33 5.19 -0.43
C ARG A 105 5.05 5.80 -1.80
N LYS A 106 5.97 5.58 -2.75
CA LYS A 106 5.85 6.08 -4.12
C LYS A 106 6.55 5.16 -5.10
N ASN A 107 5.91 4.91 -6.24
CA ASN A 107 6.56 4.31 -7.38
C ASN A 107 7.50 5.33 -8.03
N VAL A 108 8.69 4.89 -8.36
CA VAL A 108 9.70 5.68 -9.07
C VAL A 108 10.33 4.83 -10.17
N THR A 109 11.03 5.44 -11.10
CA THR A 109 11.71 4.70 -12.15
C THR A 109 12.60 3.61 -11.56
N GLY A 110 12.36 2.38 -11.93
CA GLY A 110 13.13 1.20 -11.51
C GLY A 110 12.76 0.62 -10.15
N GLY A 111 11.78 1.18 -9.39
CA GLY A 111 11.45 0.58 -8.10
C GLY A 111 10.41 1.36 -7.29
N VAL A 112 10.33 1.00 -6.02
CA VAL A 112 9.45 1.62 -5.04
C VAL A 112 10.29 2.24 -3.94
N VAL A 113 10.12 3.53 -3.69
CA VAL A 113 10.66 4.19 -2.49
C VAL A 113 9.63 4.17 -1.38
N CYS A 114 10.09 3.91 -0.17
CA CYS A 114 9.25 3.89 1.03
C CYS A 114 9.98 4.56 2.19
N LEU A 115 9.29 5.41 2.92
CA LEU A 115 9.71 5.96 4.19
C LEU A 115 8.88 5.30 5.30
N ALA A 116 9.52 4.58 6.18
CA ALA A 116 8.88 3.87 7.27
C ALA A 116 9.85 3.66 8.45
N ARG A 117 9.37 3.86 9.67
CA ARG A 117 10.13 3.59 10.91
C ARG A 117 11.50 4.27 10.94
N GLY A 118 11.54 5.55 10.61
CA GLY A 118 12.78 6.33 10.62
C GLY A 118 13.81 5.92 9.55
N ALA A 119 13.42 5.12 8.57
CA ALA A 119 14.32 4.68 7.51
C ALA A 119 13.71 4.88 6.11
N ARG A 120 14.58 5.19 5.16
CA ARG A 120 14.27 5.19 3.74
C ARG A 120 14.60 3.83 3.15
N HIS A 121 13.63 3.21 2.52
CA HIS A 121 13.79 1.97 1.79
C HIS A 121 13.65 2.21 0.29
N PHE A 122 14.43 1.51 -0.51
CA PHE A 122 14.24 1.44 -1.95
C PHE A 122 14.23 -0.03 -2.36
N ARG A 123 13.12 -0.47 -2.94
CA ARG A 123 12.97 -1.82 -3.49
C ARG A 123 13.02 -1.77 -5.01
N ASN A 124 13.87 -2.58 -5.59
CA ASN A 124 13.93 -2.84 -7.03
C ASN A 124 13.93 -4.35 -7.33
N VAL A 125 14.33 -4.74 -8.53
CA VAL A 125 14.42 -6.16 -8.94
C VAL A 125 15.52 -6.93 -8.19
N ASP A 126 16.54 -6.23 -7.71
CA ASP A 126 17.70 -6.82 -7.03
C ASP A 126 17.47 -6.98 -5.52
N GLY A 127 16.41 -6.39 -4.97
CA GLY A 127 16.08 -6.48 -3.56
C GLY A 127 15.73 -5.16 -2.89
N ILE A 128 16.00 -5.05 -1.60
CA ILE A 128 15.74 -3.86 -0.79
C ILE A 128 17.06 -3.26 -0.31
N THR A 129 17.23 -1.96 -0.52
CA THR A 129 18.23 -1.17 0.18
C THR A 129 17.56 -0.35 1.28
N ARG A 130 18.22 -0.20 2.42
CA ARG A 130 17.75 0.56 3.58
C ARG A 130 18.78 1.57 4.01
N ARG A 131 18.34 2.79 4.30
CA ARG A 131 19.13 3.87 4.88
C ARG A 131 18.40 4.43 6.09
N GLU A 132 19.03 4.34 7.26
CA GLU A 132 18.55 5.02 8.47
C GLU A 132 18.58 6.53 8.27
N LEU A 133 17.63 7.22 8.85
CA LEU A 133 17.52 8.67 8.78
C LEU A 133 17.61 9.26 10.19
N ALA A 134 18.34 10.35 10.33
CA ALA A 134 18.16 11.20 11.51
C ALA A 134 16.76 11.83 11.46
N PRO A 135 16.13 12.09 12.61
CA PRO A 135 14.82 12.76 12.64
C PRO A 135 14.78 14.08 11.86
N SER A 136 15.88 14.83 11.84
CA SER A 136 16.05 16.06 11.06
C SER A 136 15.95 15.85 9.53
N ASP A 137 16.27 14.66 9.03
CA ASP A 137 16.37 14.39 7.60
C ASP A 137 15.04 13.90 7.00
N ILE A 138 14.12 13.45 7.86
CA ILE A 138 12.82 12.92 7.45
C ILE A 138 12.04 13.91 6.59
N GLY A 139 12.02 15.18 7.02
CA GLY A 139 11.34 16.24 6.30
C GLY A 139 11.89 16.45 4.89
N GLN A 140 13.22 16.45 4.76
CA GLN A 140 13.88 16.60 3.46
C GLN A 140 13.55 15.42 2.52
N VAL A 141 13.57 14.20 3.03
CA VAL A 141 13.20 13.00 2.25
C VAL A 141 11.76 13.08 1.79
N LEU A 142 10.82 13.55 2.60
CA LEU A 142 9.43 13.74 2.20
C LEU A 142 9.28 14.74 1.04
N ILE A 143 10.06 15.79 1.04
CA ILE A 143 10.06 16.81 -0.03
C ILE A 143 10.69 16.21 -1.30
N GLU A 144 11.89 15.67 -1.20
CA GLU A 144 12.68 15.25 -2.36
C GLU A 144 12.14 13.98 -3.03
N ASP A 145 11.91 12.92 -2.26
CA ASP A 145 11.50 11.63 -2.82
C ASP A 145 9.99 11.61 -3.13
N PHE A 146 9.18 12.19 -2.25
CA PHE A 146 7.72 12.07 -2.34
C PHE A 146 7.04 13.30 -2.94
N GLY A 147 7.71 14.45 -2.97
CA GLY A 147 7.18 15.70 -3.51
C GLY A 147 6.17 16.39 -2.61
N TYR A 148 6.23 16.14 -1.30
CA TYR A 148 5.37 16.85 -0.35
C TYR A 148 5.77 18.34 -0.29
N PRO A 149 4.80 19.26 -0.31
CA PRO A 149 5.09 20.67 -0.10
C PRO A 149 5.69 20.92 1.29
N GLU A 150 6.73 21.73 1.38
CA GLU A 150 7.38 22.08 2.65
C GLU A 150 6.39 22.56 3.72
N LYS A 151 5.44 23.41 3.35
CA LYS A 151 4.35 23.89 4.22
C LYS A 151 3.49 22.79 4.86
N VAL A 152 3.48 21.59 4.28
CA VAL A 152 2.81 20.41 4.83
C VAL A 152 3.75 19.69 5.77
N VAL A 153 5.00 19.48 5.34
CA VAL A 153 6.02 18.72 6.08
C VAL A 153 6.29 19.36 7.45
N VAL A 154 6.43 20.69 7.54
CA VAL A 154 6.68 21.40 8.81
C VAL A 154 5.54 21.30 9.83
N ARG A 155 4.37 20.80 9.43
CA ARG A 155 3.20 20.60 10.31
C ARG A 155 3.02 19.16 10.75
N LEU A 156 3.82 18.25 10.23
CA LEU A 156 3.72 16.85 10.64
C LEU A 156 4.20 16.70 12.09
N PRO A 157 3.52 15.88 12.89
CA PRO A 157 4.04 15.54 14.22
C PRO A 157 5.39 14.82 14.06
N PRO A 158 6.27 14.89 15.06
CA PRO A 158 7.48 14.10 15.07
C PRO A 158 7.14 12.61 14.95
N ASP A 159 7.92 11.89 14.14
CA ASP A 159 7.78 10.43 14.01
C ASP A 159 8.28 9.80 15.31
N GLU A 160 7.41 9.13 16.03
CA GLU A 160 7.78 8.44 17.26
C GLU A 160 8.46 7.10 16.89
N PRO A 161 9.62 6.78 17.49
CA PRO A 161 10.40 5.59 17.17
C PRO A 161 9.72 4.26 17.49
#